data_4a44915bac56b49c7e54f5bab349558d
#
_entry.id   4a44915bac56b49c7e54f5bab349558d
#
_cell.length_a   1.000
_cell.length_b   1.000
_cell.length_c   1.000
_cell.angle_alpha   90.00
_cell.angle_beta   90.00
_cell.angle_gamma   90.00
#
_symmetry.space_group_name_H-M   'P 1'
#
loop_
_entity.id
_entity.type
_entity.pdbx_description
1 polymer ?
#
loop_
_entity_poly.entity_id
_entity_poly.type
_entity_poly.pdbx_seq_one_letter_code
_entity_poly.pdbx_strand_id
1 'polypeptide(L)'
;MAGRAEQNPWMAVLTTHIFIVRHALAEDAGPGVSDFDRRLTPKGRRRFARMVQRLVKRGMEVDLVATSPLVRCRETAELLAAELPGQPRVAVVDALAPGADWEAVVAWTVDQDVARVAWVGHAPCVGRLVAVSIGDGSAAIRMQKGAIASIALDDGPGQPGELLWLVSPDLLGRRL
;
A
#
# COMPACT_ATOMS: atom_id res chain seq x y z
N MET A 1 -24.16 -18.01 -38.44
CA MET A 1 -22.84 -18.31 -37.83
C MET A 1 -22.50 -17.12 -36.98
N ALA A 2 -22.76 -17.17 -35.67
CA ALA A 2 -22.43 -16.12 -34.73
C ALA A 2 -20.96 -16.32 -34.26
N GLY A 3 -20.09 -15.39 -34.63
CA GLY A 3 -18.71 -15.38 -34.20
C GLY A 3 -18.65 -15.28 -32.68
N ARG A 4 -17.97 -16.24 -32.02
CA ARG A 4 -17.53 -16.13 -30.66
C ARG A 4 -16.64 -14.90 -30.59
N ALA A 5 -17.08 -13.85 -29.89
CA ALA A 5 -16.17 -12.82 -29.39
C ALA A 5 -15.14 -13.55 -28.54
N GLU A 6 -13.88 -13.54 -28.96
CA GLU A 6 -12.74 -13.98 -28.15
C GLU A 6 -12.78 -13.14 -26.88
N GLN A 7 -13.11 -13.79 -25.77
CA GLN A 7 -13.04 -13.17 -24.46
C GLN A 7 -11.56 -12.85 -24.23
N ASN A 8 -11.25 -11.56 -24.27
CA ASN A 8 -9.92 -11.04 -23.93
C ASN A 8 -9.61 -11.48 -22.49
N PRO A 9 -8.59 -12.32 -22.26
CA PRO A 9 -8.28 -12.83 -20.93
C PRO A 9 -7.87 -11.72 -19.95
N TRP A 10 -7.66 -10.49 -20.43
CA TRP A 10 -7.34 -9.31 -19.62
C TRP A 10 -8.57 -8.55 -19.09
N MET A 11 -9.80 -8.99 -19.42
CA MET A 11 -11.04 -8.33 -18.98
C MET A 11 -11.49 -8.69 -17.55
N ALA A 12 -10.69 -9.39 -16.77
CA ALA A 12 -11.03 -9.78 -15.40
C ALA A 12 -10.02 -9.26 -14.35
N VAL A 13 -9.42 -8.10 -14.58
CA VAL A 13 -8.65 -7.47 -13.50
C VAL A 13 -9.60 -6.60 -12.69
N LEU A 14 -10.10 -7.15 -11.58
CA LEU A 14 -11.06 -6.48 -10.70
C LEU A 14 -10.43 -5.38 -9.83
N THR A 15 -9.10 -5.26 -9.77
CA THR A 15 -8.47 -4.25 -8.92
C THR A 15 -8.63 -2.86 -9.52
N THR A 16 -9.48 -2.06 -8.90
CA THR A 16 -9.79 -0.67 -9.30
C THR A 16 -9.13 0.36 -8.41
N HIS A 17 -8.48 -0.07 -7.30
CA HIS A 17 -7.92 0.85 -6.33
C HIS A 17 -6.69 0.27 -5.61
N ILE A 18 -5.62 1.05 -5.57
CA ILE A 18 -4.40 0.72 -4.83
C ILE A 18 -4.13 1.77 -3.76
N PHE A 19 -3.85 1.32 -2.54
CA PHE A 19 -3.33 2.15 -1.45
C PHE A 19 -1.86 1.81 -1.22
N ILE A 20 -0.95 2.73 -1.55
CA ILE A 20 0.49 2.54 -1.31
C ILE A 20 0.84 3.15 0.04
N VAL A 21 1.39 2.33 0.95
CA VAL A 21 1.61 2.65 2.36
C VAL A 21 3.09 2.54 2.69
N ARG A 22 3.69 3.62 3.20
CA ARG A 22 4.98 3.52 3.86
C ARG A 22 4.80 3.04 5.29
N HIS A 23 5.63 2.09 5.76
CA HIS A 23 5.61 1.66 7.16
C HIS A 23 5.60 2.85 8.14
N ALA A 24 4.92 2.71 9.27
CA ALA A 24 4.83 3.71 10.31
C ALA A 24 6.19 3.96 11.00
N LEU A 25 6.24 4.91 11.94
CA LEU A 25 7.47 5.23 12.65
C LEU A 25 7.97 4.01 13.44
N ALA A 26 9.11 3.49 13.04
CA ALA A 26 9.81 2.38 13.67
C ALA A 26 10.97 2.88 14.55
N GLU A 27 11.41 2.03 15.45
CA GLU A 27 12.62 2.21 16.25
C GLU A 27 13.85 2.36 15.35
N ASP A 28 14.89 3.04 15.83
CA ASP A 28 16.15 3.13 15.13
C ASP A 28 16.92 1.80 15.23
N ALA A 29 17.81 1.54 14.28
CA ALA A 29 18.70 0.40 14.36
C ALA A 29 19.66 0.60 15.55
N GLY A 30 19.54 -0.25 16.57
CA GLY A 30 20.40 -0.25 17.74
C GLY A 30 21.41 -1.38 17.72
N PRO A 31 22.39 -1.40 18.64
CA PRO A 31 23.31 -2.53 18.79
C PRO A 31 22.54 -3.84 18.99
N GLY A 32 22.80 -4.85 18.15
CA GLY A 32 22.19 -6.17 18.25
C GLY A 32 20.77 -6.30 17.66
N VAL A 33 20.18 -5.24 17.12
CA VAL A 33 18.89 -5.28 16.41
C VAL A 33 19.14 -5.20 14.91
N SER A 34 18.78 -6.25 14.17
CA SER A 34 18.86 -6.21 12.71
C SER A 34 17.87 -5.21 12.13
N ASP A 35 18.16 -4.64 10.95
CA ASP A 35 17.20 -3.75 10.27
C ASP A 35 15.88 -4.48 9.97
N PHE A 36 15.93 -5.80 9.76
CA PHE A 36 14.77 -6.64 9.54
C PHE A 36 13.80 -6.64 10.73
N ASP A 37 14.34 -6.69 11.96
CA ASP A 37 13.59 -6.91 13.21
C ASP A 37 13.11 -5.62 13.89
N ARG A 38 13.44 -4.45 13.33
CA ARG A 38 13.00 -3.15 13.87
C ARG A 38 11.49 -3.06 13.96
N ARG A 39 10.99 -2.85 15.17
CA ARG A 39 9.57 -2.73 15.49
C ARG A 39 9.07 -1.30 15.37
N LEU A 40 7.75 -1.15 15.31
CA LEU A 40 7.13 0.18 15.39
C LEU A 40 7.25 0.75 16.81
N THR A 41 7.54 2.05 16.90
CA THR A 41 7.47 2.75 18.18
C THR A 41 6.01 2.84 18.66
N PRO A 42 5.75 2.94 19.99
CA PRO A 42 4.41 3.19 20.52
C PRO A 42 3.78 4.47 19.94
N LYS A 43 4.60 5.51 19.70
CA LYS A 43 4.16 6.75 19.05
C LYS A 43 3.76 6.52 17.60
N GLY A 44 4.54 5.71 16.85
CA GLY A 44 4.25 5.33 15.46
C GLY A 44 2.93 4.61 15.34
N ARG A 45 2.71 3.59 16.17
CA ARG A 45 1.46 2.83 16.23
C ARG A 45 0.24 3.74 16.46
N ARG A 46 0.28 4.55 17.52
CA ARG A 46 -0.85 5.45 17.86
C ARG A 46 -1.15 6.47 16.77
N ARG A 47 -0.13 7.07 16.16
CA ARG A 47 -0.32 8.09 15.11
C ARG A 47 -0.88 7.49 13.83
N PHE A 48 -0.38 6.32 13.43
CA PHE A 48 -0.84 5.60 12.25
C PHE A 48 -2.30 5.15 12.43
N ALA A 49 -2.62 4.46 13.53
CA ALA A 49 -3.99 4.02 13.81
C ALA A 49 -5.00 5.18 13.78
N ARG A 50 -4.69 6.32 14.43
CA ARG A 50 -5.56 7.51 14.40
C ARG A 50 -5.77 8.06 12.99
N MET A 51 -4.74 8.01 12.15
CA MET A 51 -4.87 8.45 10.75
C MET A 51 -5.79 7.50 9.99
N VAL A 52 -5.58 6.19 10.10
CA VAL A 52 -6.42 5.18 9.44
C VAL A 52 -7.88 5.31 9.88
N GLN A 53 -8.17 5.44 11.18
CA GLN A 53 -9.53 5.67 11.69
C GLN A 53 -10.22 6.89 11.05
N ARG A 54 -9.47 7.97 10.78
CA ARG A 54 -10.00 9.15 10.09
C ARG A 54 -10.27 8.90 8.61
N LEU A 55 -9.42 8.09 7.95
CA LEU A 55 -9.62 7.70 6.55
C LEU A 55 -10.80 6.74 6.39
N VAL A 56 -10.96 5.78 7.30
CA VAL A 56 -12.12 4.88 7.36
C VAL A 56 -13.42 5.67 7.51
N LYS A 57 -13.47 6.68 8.39
CA LYS A 57 -14.63 7.58 8.52
C LYS A 57 -14.94 8.38 7.25
N ARG A 58 -14.01 8.43 6.29
CA ARG A 58 -14.16 9.07 4.98
C ARG A 58 -14.35 8.08 3.84
N GLY A 59 -14.62 6.81 4.16
CA GLY A 59 -14.92 5.77 3.19
C GLY A 59 -13.71 5.00 2.68
N MET A 60 -12.56 5.04 3.35
CA MET A 60 -11.46 4.15 2.99
C MET A 60 -11.83 2.70 3.30
N GLU A 61 -11.82 1.85 2.29
CA GLU A 61 -12.06 0.42 2.36
C GLU A 61 -10.94 -0.31 1.61
N VAL A 62 -10.54 -1.47 2.11
CA VAL A 62 -9.50 -2.32 1.53
C VAL A 62 -9.93 -3.77 1.67
N ASP A 63 -9.75 -4.57 0.63
CA ASP A 63 -10.14 -5.97 0.61
C ASP A 63 -8.97 -6.90 0.99
N LEU A 64 -7.73 -6.44 0.74
CA LEU A 64 -6.51 -7.21 0.98
C LEU A 64 -5.35 -6.27 1.33
N VAL A 65 -4.53 -6.65 2.29
CA VAL A 65 -3.30 -5.93 2.65
C VAL A 65 -2.09 -6.79 2.32
N ALA A 66 -1.29 -6.37 1.34
CA ALA A 66 0.01 -6.96 1.03
C ALA A 66 1.13 -6.22 1.78
N THR A 67 2.10 -6.94 2.33
CA THR A 67 3.17 -6.32 3.12
C THR A 67 4.54 -6.93 2.84
N SER A 68 5.58 -6.08 2.87
CA SER A 68 6.97 -6.52 2.97
C SER A 68 7.16 -7.46 4.17
N PRO A 69 8.10 -8.44 4.10
CA PRO A 69 8.38 -9.37 5.20
C PRO A 69 9.00 -8.71 6.45
N LEU A 70 9.54 -7.49 6.36
CA LEU A 70 10.18 -6.81 7.47
C LEU A 70 9.18 -6.45 8.58
N VAL A 71 9.60 -6.64 9.85
CA VAL A 71 8.72 -6.54 11.02
C VAL A 71 7.93 -5.23 11.07
N ARG A 72 8.57 -4.08 10.81
CA ARG A 72 7.89 -2.76 10.81
C ARG A 72 6.77 -2.63 9.77
N CYS A 73 6.90 -3.32 8.62
CA CYS A 73 5.85 -3.33 7.61
C CYS A 73 4.71 -4.26 8.00
N ARG A 74 5.02 -5.45 8.49
CA ARG A 74 4.02 -6.40 9.00
C ARG A 74 3.19 -5.79 10.11
N GLU A 75 3.83 -5.17 11.11
CA GLU A 75 3.13 -4.48 12.20
C GLU A 75 2.29 -3.27 11.69
N THR A 76 2.74 -2.58 10.64
CA THR A 76 1.94 -1.50 10.00
C THR A 76 0.72 -2.08 9.27
N ALA A 77 0.90 -3.18 8.55
CA ALA A 77 -0.18 -3.88 7.83
C ALA A 77 -1.24 -4.45 8.78
N GLU A 78 -0.81 -5.07 9.87
CA GLU A 78 -1.69 -5.58 10.93
C GLU A 78 -2.51 -4.46 11.58
N LEU A 79 -1.88 -3.31 11.88
CA LEU A 79 -2.57 -2.12 12.37
C LEU A 79 -3.57 -1.56 11.36
N LEU A 80 -3.19 -1.51 10.07
CA LEU A 80 -4.08 -1.08 9.00
C LEU A 80 -5.31 -1.98 8.94
N ALA A 81 -5.10 -3.28 8.86
CA ALA A 81 -6.18 -4.27 8.78
C ALA A 81 -7.12 -4.23 10.00
N ALA A 82 -6.56 -4.05 11.20
CA ALA A 82 -7.35 -3.99 12.44
C ALA A 82 -8.28 -2.77 12.52
N GLU A 83 -7.92 -1.65 11.86
CA GLU A 83 -8.72 -0.43 11.83
C GLU A 83 -9.72 -0.39 10.65
N LEU A 84 -9.58 -1.26 9.67
CA LEU A 84 -10.44 -1.31 8.47
C LEU A 84 -11.71 -2.14 8.74
N PRO A 85 -12.85 -1.76 8.11
CA PRO A 85 -14.05 -2.59 8.10
C PRO A 85 -13.73 -3.98 7.53
N GLY A 86 -14.31 -5.02 8.13
CA GLY A 86 -14.13 -6.40 7.67
C GLY A 86 -12.78 -7.04 8.01
N GLN A 87 -11.84 -6.30 8.58
CA GLN A 87 -10.52 -6.78 8.97
C GLN A 87 -9.85 -7.62 7.85
N PRO A 88 -9.47 -7.00 6.73
CA PRO A 88 -8.97 -7.70 5.56
C PRO A 88 -7.75 -8.57 5.89
N ARG A 89 -7.59 -9.67 5.16
CA ARG A 89 -6.44 -10.55 5.27
C ARG A 89 -5.13 -9.78 5.00
N VAL A 90 -4.10 -10.07 5.78
CA VAL A 90 -2.74 -9.60 5.56
C VAL A 90 -1.91 -10.72 4.92
N ALA A 91 -1.26 -10.44 3.79
CA ALA A 91 -0.38 -11.35 3.08
C ALA A 91 1.05 -10.78 3.01
N VAL A 92 2.04 -11.61 3.32
CA VAL A 92 3.45 -11.25 3.15
C VAL A 92 3.85 -11.49 1.70
N VAL A 93 4.46 -10.46 1.07
CA VAL A 93 4.84 -10.46 -0.34
C VAL A 93 6.29 -10.00 -0.45
N ASP A 94 7.19 -10.90 -0.82
CA ASP A 94 8.64 -10.64 -0.89
C ASP A 94 8.98 -9.52 -1.90
N ALA A 95 8.19 -9.39 -2.97
CA ALA A 95 8.34 -8.30 -3.94
C ALA A 95 8.18 -6.88 -3.35
N LEU A 96 7.61 -6.75 -2.13
CA LEU A 96 7.53 -5.48 -1.39
C LEU A 96 8.71 -5.23 -0.44
N ALA A 97 9.70 -6.13 -0.37
CA ALA A 97 10.93 -5.92 0.38
C ALA A 97 11.73 -4.69 -0.12
N PRO A 98 12.75 -4.23 0.60
CA PRO A 98 13.64 -3.19 0.11
C PRO A 98 14.18 -3.54 -1.29
N GLY A 99 13.99 -2.65 -2.27
CA GLY A 99 14.23 -2.93 -3.68
C GLY A 99 12.99 -3.33 -4.47
N ALA A 100 11.78 -3.11 -3.91
CA ALA A 100 10.49 -3.51 -4.45
C ALA A 100 10.42 -3.58 -5.99
N ASP A 101 9.93 -4.71 -6.48
CA ASP A 101 9.75 -5.00 -7.88
C ASP A 101 8.29 -4.73 -8.28
N TRP A 102 8.08 -3.67 -9.07
CA TRP A 102 6.75 -3.25 -9.52
C TRP A 102 6.02 -4.37 -10.26
N GLU A 103 6.68 -5.01 -11.22
CA GLU A 103 6.05 -6.02 -12.09
C GLU A 103 5.61 -7.23 -11.26
N ALA A 104 6.47 -7.69 -10.35
CA ALA A 104 6.15 -8.80 -9.46
C ALA A 104 5.02 -8.47 -8.48
N VAL A 105 4.95 -7.24 -7.96
CA VAL A 105 3.85 -6.79 -7.07
C VAL A 105 2.54 -6.72 -7.84
N VAL A 106 2.54 -6.20 -9.08
CA VAL A 106 1.35 -6.14 -9.94
C VAL A 106 0.88 -7.55 -10.29
N ALA A 107 1.78 -8.43 -10.77
CA ALA A 107 1.44 -9.81 -11.11
C ALA A 107 0.81 -10.54 -9.91
N TRP A 108 1.42 -10.42 -8.73
CA TRP A 108 0.86 -11.00 -7.51
C TRP A 108 -0.53 -10.44 -7.19
N THR A 109 -0.75 -9.13 -7.39
CA THR A 109 -2.03 -8.48 -7.10
C THR A 109 -3.14 -8.96 -8.03
N VAL A 110 -2.86 -9.11 -9.32
CA VAL A 110 -3.81 -9.63 -10.31
C VAL A 110 -4.32 -11.01 -9.92
N ASP A 111 -3.46 -11.88 -9.41
CA ASP A 111 -3.81 -13.23 -8.97
C ASP A 111 -4.73 -13.26 -7.73
N GLN A 112 -4.88 -12.13 -7.02
CA GLN A 112 -5.72 -12.10 -5.79
C GLN A 112 -7.19 -11.86 -6.05
N ASP A 113 -7.57 -11.38 -7.24
CA ASP A 113 -8.96 -11.13 -7.66
C ASP A 113 -9.75 -10.27 -6.65
N VAL A 114 -9.16 -9.11 -6.26
CA VAL A 114 -9.73 -8.16 -5.30
C VAL A 114 -9.84 -6.77 -5.92
N ALA A 115 -10.89 -6.02 -5.56
CA ALA A 115 -11.10 -4.68 -6.09
C ALA A 115 -10.14 -3.63 -5.46
N ARG A 116 -9.81 -3.78 -4.17
CA ARG A 116 -9.05 -2.77 -3.42
C ARG A 116 -7.92 -3.44 -2.65
N VAL A 117 -6.67 -3.07 -2.95
CA VAL A 117 -5.49 -3.63 -2.30
C VAL A 117 -4.65 -2.53 -1.65
N ALA A 118 -4.07 -2.81 -0.48
CA ALA A 118 -3.04 -1.97 0.12
C ALA A 118 -1.67 -2.65 0.02
N TRP A 119 -0.63 -1.91 -0.38
CA TRP A 119 0.77 -2.36 -0.43
C TRP A 119 1.60 -1.64 0.61
N VAL A 120 2.11 -2.36 1.59
CA VAL A 120 2.90 -1.80 2.70
C VAL A 120 4.38 -2.08 2.48
N GLY A 121 5.18 -1.01 2.32
CA GLY A 121 6.60 -1.12 2.01
C GLY A 121 7.46 -0.01 2.60
N HIS A 122 8.60 0.25 1.97
CA HIS A 122 9.70 1.08 2.44
C HIS A 122 9.99 2.25 1.51
N ALA A 123 10.47 3.39 2.04
CA ALA A 123 11.09 4.41 1.20
C ALA A 123 12.54 4.00 0.87
N PRO A 124 13.04 4.28 -0.35
CA PRO A 124 12.37 5.08 -1.40
C PRO A 124 11.34 4.31 -2.23
N CYS A 125 11.28 2.97 -2.12
CA CYS A 125 10.50 2.09 -3.01
C CYS A 125 9.02 2.49 -3.11
N VAL A 126 8.33 2.78 -1.99
CA VAL A 126 6.92 3.18 -2.03
C VAL A 126 6.69 4.49 -2.82
N GLY A 127 7.65 5.43 -2.77
CA GLY A 127 7.58 6.64 -3.59
C GLY A 127 7.71 6.33 -5.08
N ARG A 128 8.58 5.37 -5.43
CA ARG A 128 8.70 4.88 -6.79
C ARG A 128 7.47 4.10 -7.25
N LEU A 129 6.91 3.25 -6.37
CA LEU A 129 5.65 2.55 -6.67
C LEU A 129 4.51 3.54 -6.98
N VAL A 130 4.38 4.64 -6.22
CA VAL A 130 3.41 5.70 -6.56
C VAL A 130 3.72 6.30 -7.93
N ALA A 131 4.98 6.66 -8.19
CA ALA A 131 5.36 7.31 -9.45
C ALA A 131 5.08 6.43 -10.68
N VAL A 132 5.37 5.11 -10.61
CA VAL A 132 5.10 4.17 -11.72
C VAL A 132 3.60 3.83 -11.83
N SER A 133 2.85 3.89 -10.72
CA SER A 133 1.40 3.67 -10.76
C SER A 133 0.64 4.79 -11.47
N ILE A 134 1.18 6.01 -11.53
CA ILE A 134 0.51 7.18 -12.11
C ILE A 134 1.19 7.71 -13.38
N GLY A 135 2.27 7.05 -13.84
CA GLY A 135 3.01 7.49 -15.02
C GLY A 135 4.26 6.67 -15.30
N ASP A 136 5.28 7.30 -15.84
CA ASP A 136 6.54 6.68 -16.28
C ASP A 136 7.56 6.40 -15.14
N GLY A 137 7.21 6.71 -13.90
CA GLY A 137 8.09 6.52 -12.75
C GLY A 137 9.16 7.62 -12.57
N SER A 138 9.16 8.68 -13.39
CA SER A 138 10.13 9.77 -13.29
C SER A 138 9.85 10.76 -12.16
N ALA A 139 8.61 10.78 -11.64
CA ALA A 139 8.21 11.69 -10.58
C ALA A 139 8.87 11.36 -9.24
N ALA A 140 9.42 12.37 -8.55
CA ALA A 140 9.97 12.25 -7.20
C ALA A 140 8.85 12.38 -6.16
N ILE A 141 8.35 11.26 -5.65
CA ILE A 141 7.27 11.23 -4.65
C ILE A 141 7.83 10.98 -3.25
N ARG A 142 7.65 11.97 -2.37
CA ARG A 142 8.09 11.87 -0.97
C ARG A 142 7.00 11.30 -0.08
N MET A 143 7.14 10.04 0.30
CA MET A 143 6.28 9.38 1.27
C MET A 143 6.89 9.50 2.67
N GLN A 144 6.22 10.17 3.62
CA GLN A 144 6.62 10.20 5.04
C GLN A 144 6.31 8.87 5.74
N LYS A 145 6.96 8.57 6.88
CA LYS A 145 6.66 7.36 7.68
C LYS A 145 5.17 7.34 8.05
N GLY A 146 4.49 6.26 7.70
CA GLY A 146 3.05 6.08 7.87
C GLY A 146 2.18 6.80 6.82
N ALA A 147 2.76 7.40 5.78
CA ALA A 147 1.97 8.00 4.70
C ALA A 147 1.25 6.93 3.88
N ILE A 148 0.07 7.31 3.36
CA ILE A 148 -0.75 6.53 2.44
C ILE A 148 -1.03 7.38 1.22
N ALA A 149 -0.79 6.81 0.04
CA ALA A 149 -1.24 7.32 -1.26
C ALA A 149 -2.40 6.46 -1.76
N SER A 150 -3.43 7.07 -2.29
CA SER A 150 -4.62 6.44 -2.86
C SER A 150 -4.62 6.65 -4.37
N ILE A 151 -4.71 5.58 -5.13
CA ILE A 151 -4.61 5.57 -6.58
C ILE A 151 -5.81 4.82 -7.14
N ALA A 152 -6.59 5.47 -7.99
CA ALA A 152 -7.62 4.83 -8.81
C ALA A 152 -6.99 4.24 -10.07
N LEU A 153 -7.50 3.10 -10.50
CA LEU A 153 -7.05 2.38 -11.69
C LEU A 153 -8.26 2.10 -12.58
N ASP A 154 -8.40 2.84 -13.67
CA ASP A 154 -9.53 2.66 -14.59
C ASP A 154 -9.39 1.39 -15.44
N ASP A 155 -8.16 1.10 -15.88
CA ASP A 155 -7.83 -0.05 -16.73
C ASP A 155 -7.14 -1.21 -15.99
N GLY A 156 -7.14 -1.18 -14.65
CA GLY A 156 -6.54 -2.20 -13.80
C GLY A 156 -5.06 -1.99 -13.49
N PRO A 157 -4.47 -2.86 -12.65
CA PRO A 157 -3.07 -2.77 -12.24
C PRO A 157 -2.13 -2.92 -13.43
N GLY A 158 -1.04 -2.13 -13.43
CA GLY A 158 -0.06 -2.11 -14.51
C GLY A 158 -0.34 -1.08 -15.62
N GLN A 159 -1.52 -0.44 -15.61
CA GLN A 159 -1.80 0.73 -16.41
C GLN A 159 -1.66 2.01 -15.56
N PRO A 160 -1.37 3.18 -16.17
CA PRO A 160 -1.33 4.45 -15.43
C PRO A 160 -2.67 4.73 -14.76
N GLY A 161 -2.62 5.00 -13.47
CA GLY A 161 -3.78 5.37 -12.67
C GLY A 161 -3.76 6.85 -12.29
N GLU A 162 -4.76 7.27 -11.52
CA GLU A 162 -4.91 8.62 -11.00
C GLU A 162 -4.58 8.67 -9.49
N LEU A 163 -3.67 9.56 -9.09
CA LEU A 163 -3.42 9.83 -7.67
C LEU A 163 -4.57 10.68 -7.10
N LEU A 164 -5.44 10.07 -6.32
CA LEU A 164 -6.57 10.77 -5.70
C LEU A 164 -6.13 11.63 -4.51
N TRP A 165 -5.25 11.09 -3.66
CA TRP A 165 -4.69 11.80 -2.52
C TRP A 165 -3.44 11.10 -1.96
N LEU A 166 -2.61 11.89 -1.25
CA LEU A 166 -1.50 11.41 -0.45
C LEU A 166 -1.54 12.12 0.91
N VAL A 167 -1.64 11.35 1.98
CA VAL A 167 -1.70 11.88 3.35
C VAL A 167 -0.66 11.24 4.25
N SER A 168 -0.27 11.98 5.29
CA SER A 168 0.64 11.48 6.33
C SER A 168 0.09 11.76 7.73
N PRO A 169 0.52 11.00 8.77
CA PRO A 169 0.10 11.25 10.14
C PRO A 169 0.41 12.66 10.64
N ASP A 170 1.45 13.31 10.11
CA ASP A 170 1.83 14.67 10.49
C ASP A 170 0.85 15.71 9.93
N LEU A 171 0.35 15.51 8.71
CA LEU A 171 -0.62 16.40 8.11
C LEU A 171 -1.96 16.35 8.84
N LEU A 172 -2.45 15.15 9.16
CA LEU A 172 -3.72 14.97 9.87
C LEU A 172 -3.63 15.20 11.39
N GLY A 173 -2.44 15.26 11.95
CA GLY A 173 -2.20 15.51 13.38
C GLY A 173 -2.14 16.99 13.77
N ARG A 174 -1.93 17.89 12.83
CA ARG A 174 -2.02 19.33 13.06
C ARG A 174 -3.49 19.76 13.05
N ARG A 175 -3.94 20.47 14.10
CA ARG A 175 -5.15 21.29 13.98
C ARG A 175 -4.80 22.41 13.00
N LEU A 176 -5.47 22.44 11.86
CA LEU A 176 -5.49 23.60 10.98
C LEU A 176 -6.18 24.76 11.72
#